data_3c9a04a267e65db27d549aaaf029d612
#
_entry.id   3c9a04a267e65db27d549aaaf029d612
#
_cell.length_a   1.000
_cell.length_b   1.000
_cell.length_c   1.000
_cell.angle_alpha   90.00
_cell.angle_beta   90.00
_cell.angle_gamma   90.00
#
_symmetry.space_group_name_H-M   'P 1'
#
loop_
_entity.id
_entity.type
_entity.pdbx_description
1 polymer ?
#
loop_
_entity_poly.entity_id
_entity_poly.type
_entity_poly.pdbx_seq_one_letter_code
_entity_poly.pdbx_strand_id
1 'polypeptide(L)'
;MTSNLGEAMRLNKILAGTSIAILLTIGFACELRYSSTFAESLQTAKTADVAVGPQYDTTHVYVAPQNFDRFVASLIATLGGTTTKQGVFTVTPTPSTTMSQLVMTPVGTISVFGFKTPVPYPFGLERTGYLVTEMDEAIRAAKATGADVLVAPFNDPIGRDAIIQWPGGVNTQLYWHTTAPSYAPLQTIPENRVYVSQDRVDAFVSSFLAFSHGSVVSDEPHATGVEIRRPTETYRRVRIESRFGKLTAFVTDGRLPYPYGRETTGYEVTNLADTLAKAKGSGVDVLVPPYKTDERESAVVEFPGGYVAEIHSVMKK
;
A
#
# COMPACT_ATOMS: atom_id res chain seq x y z
N MET A 1 60.43 25.36 17.50
CA MET A 1 61.27 25.15 16.32
C MET A 1 60.36 25.28 15.14
N THR A 2 60.15 26.48 14.61
CA THR A 2 60.90 27.15 13.52
C THR A 2 60.80 26.30 12.25
N SER A 3 60.39 26.75 11.07
CA SER A 3 60.24 28.07 10.45
C SER A 3 59.76 27.82 9.03
N ASN A 4 58.88 28.59 8.52
CA ASN A 4 59.09 29.71 7.58
C ASN A 4 59.02 29.34 6.11
N LEU A 5 58.09 30.00 5.43
CA LEU A 5 58.27 31.09 4.43
C LEU A 5 58.76 30.60 3.06
N GLY A 6 58.27 31.01 1.98
CA GLY A 6 57.55 32.18 1.54
C GLY A 6 57.62 32.27 0.02
N GLU A 7 56.70 33.02 -0.53
CA GLU A 7 56.89 33.96 -1.66
C GLU A 7 57.61 33.51 -2.93
N ALA A 8 57.18 33.76 -4.14
CA ALA A 8 56.80 35.06 -4.69
C ALA A 8 56.22 34.98 -6.11
N MET A 9 55.26 35.79 -6.36
CA MET A 9 54.92 36.57 -7.55
C MET A 9 55.97 36.70 -8.64
N ARG A 10 55.57 36.65 -9.92
CA ARG A 10 55.81 37.73 -10.87
C ARG A 10 54.94 37.67 -12.11
N LEU A 11 54.27 38.79 -12.33
CA LEU A 11 53.64 39.27 -13.58
C LEU A 11 54.65 39.25 -14.76
N ASN A 12 54.08 39.04 -15.95
CA ASN A 12 54.48 39.84 -17.13
C ASN A 12 53.33 40.02 -18.10
N LYS A 13 52.94 41.27 -18.28
CA LYS A 13 52.19 41.79 -19.43
C LYS A 13 53.13 41.92 -20.58
N ILE A 14 52.64 41.88 -21.85
CA ILE A 14 52.89 42.87 -22.89
C ILE A 14 52.20 42.41 -24.26
N LEU A 15 51.36 43.30 -24.73
CA LEU A 15 51.07 43.86 -26.08
C LEU A 15 50.50 42.99 -27.23
N ALA A 16 49.30 43.23 -27.57
CA ALA A 16 48.76 43.97 -28.72
C ALA A 16 49.21 43.55 -30.13
N GLY A 17 48.25 43.18 -30.95
CA GLY A 17 48.36 43.03 -32.39
C GLY A 17 47.00 42.85 -33.02
N THR A 18 46.44 43.96 -33.48
CA THR A 18 45.23 44.07 -34.28
C THR A 18 45.41 43.43 -35.68
N SER A 19 44.54 42.50 -36.06
CA SER A 19 44.32 42.16 -37.47
C SER A 19 42.86 41.83 -37.69
N ILE A 20 42.17 42.71 -38.40
CA ILE A 20 40.84 42.58 -38.94
C ILE A 20 40.89 41.60 -40.08
N ALA A 21 40.17 40.51 -39.99
CA ALA A 21 39.82 39.66 -41.13
C ALA A 21 38.30 39.42 -41.09
N ILE A 22 37.64 40.07 -42.03
CA ILE A 22 36.24 39.86 -42.41
C ILE A 22 36.15 38.48 -43.02
N LEU A 23 35.42 37.56 -42.42
CA LEU A 23 34.99 36.33 -43.06
C LEU A 23 33.48 36.18 -42.92
N LEU A 24 32.86 36.04 -44.09
CA LEU A 24 31.43 35.86 -44.32
C LEU A 24 30.85 34.78 -43.39
N THR A 25 29.81 35.16 -42.68
CA THR A 25 28.88 34.27 -42.00
C THR A 25 28.00 33.54 -43.02
N ILE A 26 28.31 32.30 -43.30
CA ILE A 26 27.31 31.36 -43.80
C ILE A 26 26.65 30.78 -42.55
N GLY A 27 25.49 31.29 -42.26
CA GLY A 27 24.63 30.77 -41.20
C GLY A 27 24.15 29.37 -41.56
N PHE A 28 24.76 28.34 -40.97
CA PHE A 28 24.11 27.06 -40.79
C PHE A 28 23.33 27.14 -39.48
N ALA A 29 22.07 27.56 -39.58
CA ALA A 29 21.10 27.33 -38.57
C ALA A 29 20.87 25.81 -38.49
N CYS A 30 21.68 25.13 -37.66
CA CYS A 30 21.34 23.81 -37.20
C CYS A 30 20.18 23.97 -36.19
N GLU A 31 18.95 24.04 -36.74
CA GLU A 31 17.76 23.82 -35.97
C GLU A 31 17.90 22.39 -35.37
N LEU A 32 18.34 22.34 -34.14
CA LEU A 32 18.06 21.19 -33.26
C LEU A 32 16.54 21.10 -33.17
N ARG A 33 15.93 20.48 -34.16
CA ARG A 33 14.63 19.86 -33.99
C ARG A 33 14.84 18.74 -33.00
N TYR A 34 14.87 19.07 -31.71
CA TYR A 34 14.61 18.11 -30.64
C TYR A 34 13.23 17.56 -30.95
N SER A 35 13.27 16.37 -31.51
CA SER A 35 12.08 15.66 -31.98
C SER A 35 11.08 15.61 -30.84
N SER A 36 9.99 16.32 -30.92
CA SER A 36 8.79 16.22 -30.08
C SER A 36 8.15 14.82 -30.14
N THR A 37 8.74 13.89 -30.86
CA THR A 37 8.35 12.50 -30.96
C THR A 37 8.60 11.67 -29.70
N PHE A 38 9.41 12.14 -28.73
CA PHE A 38 9.53 11.45 -27.41
C PHE A 38 8.43 11.85 -26.43
N ALA A 39 7.76 12.98 -26.61
CA ALA A 39 6.65 13.40 -25.75
C ALA A 39 5.29 12.84 -26.20
N GLU A 40 5.17 12.39 -27.43
CA GLU A 40 3.92 11.88 -28.00
C GLU A 40 3.73 10.36 -27.84
N SER A 41 4.75 9.61 -27.39
CA SER A 41 4.65 8.18 -27.13
C SER A 41 4.32 7.81 -25.67
N LEU A 42 4.13 8.78 -24.80
CA LEU A 42 3.47 8.63 -23.51
C LEU A 42 1.95 8.82 -23.65
N GLN A 43 1.38 8.43 -24.77
CA GLN A 43 0.01 8.00 -24.79
C GLN A 43 -0.02 6.77 -23.87
N THR A 44 -0.45 6.97 -22.61
CA THR A 44 -0.61 5.93 -21.60
C THR A 44 -1.40 4.80 -22.24
N ALA A 45 -0.68 3.78 -22.70
CA ALA A 45 -1.32 2.55 -23.13
C ALA A 45 -2.19 2.15 -21.93
N LYS A 46 -3.51 2.18 -22.12
CA LYS A 46 -4.47 1.85 -21.08
C LYS A 46 -4.06 0.47 -20.57
N THR A 47 -3.55 0.41 -19.34
CA THR A 47 -3.15 -0.85 -18.72
C THR A 47 -4.36 -1.79 -18.70
N ALA A 48 -4.12 -3.09 -18.76
CA ALA A 48 -5.20 -4.06 -18.68
C ALA A 48 -5.91 -3.95 -17.33
N ASP A 49 -7.23 -4.09 -17.34
CA ASP A 49 -8.02 -4.23 -16.12
C ASP A 49 -7.87 -5.67 -15.61
N VAL A 50 -7.07 -5.82 -14.56
CA VAL A 50 -6.69 -7.12 -14.01
C VAL A 50 -7.41 -7.46 -12.72
N ALA A 51 -8.32 -6.62 -12.22
CA ALA A 51 -9.05 -6.87 -10.98
C ALA A 51 -10.13 -7.94 -11.15
N VAL A 52 -10.16 -8.93 -10.24
CA VAL A 52 -11.26 -9.91 -10.18
C VAL A 52 -12.48 -9.29 -9.49
N GLY A 53 -12.28 -8.67 -8.34
CA GLY A 53 -13.32 -7.96 -7.60
C GLY A 53 -13.02 -7.89 -6.10
N PRO A 54 -13.56 -6.89 -5.39
CA PRO A 54 -13.16 -6.58 -4.02
C PRO A 54 -13.54 -7.64 -2.99
N GLN A 55 -14.53 -8.50 -3.28
CA GLN A 55 -14.88 -9.61 -2.40
C GLN A 55 -13.83 -10.72 -2.34
N TYR A 56 -12.91 -10.73 -3.29
CA TYR A 56 -11.83 -11.71 -3.35
C TYR A 56 -10.51 -11.17 -2.79
N ASP A 57 -10.44 -9.86 -2.54
CA ASP A 57 -9.25 -9.27 -1.97
C ASP A 57 -9.11 -9.66 -0.49
N THR A 58 -7.88 -9.90 -0.07
CA THR A 58 -7.60 -10.40 1.28
C THR A 58 -6.63 -9.51 2.03
N THR A 59 -6.86 -9.38 3.32
CA THR A 59 -5.83 -8.88 4.23
C THR A 59 -4.92 -10.03 4.62
N HIS A 60 -3.62 -9.90 4.36
CA HIS A 60 -2.61 -10.87 4.75
C HIS A 60 -2.11 -10.56 6.16
N VAL A 61 -2.37 -11.46 7.08
CA VAL A 61 -2.05 -11.29 8.50
C VAL A 61 -1.08 -12.39 8.96
N TYR A 62 -0.09 -11.98 9.73
CA TYR A 62 0.95 -12.87 10.23
C TYR A 62 0.90 -12.91 11.76
N VAL A 63 0.65 -14.10 12.30
CA VAL A 63 0.60 -14.33 13.75
C VAL A 63 1.58 -15.43 14.16
N ALA A 64 2.10 -15.35 15.37
CA ALA A 64 2.92 -16.43 15.89
C ALA A 64 2.10 -17.73 15.94
N PRO A 65 2.67 -18.90 15.56
CA PRO A 65 1.93 -20.17 15.47
C PRO A 65 1.13 -20.54 16.72
N GLN A 66 1.66 -20.22 17.90
CA GLN A 66 0.97 -20.48 19.18
C GLN A 66 -0.28 -19.61 19.38
N ASN A 67 -0.44 -18.51 18.68
CA ASN A 67 -1.59 -17.62 18.74
C ASN A 67 -2.61 -17.88 17.63
N PHE A 68 -2.29 -18.75 16.67
CA PHE A 68 -3.02 -18.89 15.41
C PHE A 68 -4.52 -19.22 15.64
N ASP A 69 -4.80 -20.29 16.36
CA ASP A 69 -6.18 -20.73 16.59
C ASP A 69 -6.99 -19.72 17.42
N ARG A 70 -6.34 -19.11 18.42
CA ARG A 70 -6.95 -18.06 19.23
C ARG A 70 -7.27 -16.82 18.40
N PHE A 71 -6.38 -16.45 17.49
CA PHE A 71 -6.58 -15.34 16.57
C PHE A 71 -7.78 -15.59 15.65
N VAL A 72 -7.83 -16.75 14.98
CA VAL A 72 -8.93 -17.11 14.07
C VAL A 72 -10.27 -17.16 14.83
N ALA A 73 -10.31 -17.77 16.01
CA ALA A 73 -11.50 -17.80 16.85
C ALA A 73 -11.99 -16.40 17.24
N SER A 74 -11.06 -15.51 17.59
CA SER A 74 -11.34 -14.12 17.93
C SER A 74 -11.91 -13.30 16.76
N LEU A 75 -11.37 -13.47 15.53
CA LEU A 75 -11.92 -12.86 14.33
C LEU A 75 -13.37 -13.28 14.07
N ILE A 76 -13.64 -14.58 14.10
CA ILE A 76 -14.99 -15.14 13.90
C ILE A 76 -15.96 -14.66 14.98
N ALA A 77 -15.53 -14.64 16.24
CA ALA A 77 -16.37 -14.15 17.34
C ALA A 77 -16.70 -12.66 17.20
N THR A 78 -15.77 -11.86 16.67
CA THR A 78 -15.93 -10.40 16.50
C THR A 78 -16.73 -10.04 15.26
N LEU A 79 -16.34 -10.58 14.10
CA LEU A 79 -16.85 -10.15 12.78
C LEU A 79 -17.84 -11.15 12.17
N GLY A 80 -17.94 -12.35 12.74
CA GLY A 80 -18.75 -13.43 12.17
C GLY A 80 -18.06 -14.12 11.00
N GLY A 81 -18.81 -14.94 10.25
CA GLY A 81 -18.34 -15.59 9.04
C GLY A 81 -17.93 -17.05 9.25
N THR A 82 -17.09 -17.55 8.35
CA THR A 82 -16.63 -18.94 8.26
C THR A 82 -15.13 -19.01 7.97
N THR A 83 -14.55 -20.22 8.08
CA THR A 83 -13.15 -20.45 7.75
C THR A 83 -13.00 -21.65 6.82
N THR A 84 -11.92 -21.64 6.04
CA THR A 84 -11.42 -22.88 5.41
C THR A 84 -10.84 -23.81 6.48
N LYS A 85 -10.59 -25.06 6.08
CA LYS A 85 -9.76 -25.95 6.91
C LYS A 85 -8.33 -25.40 6.98
N GLN A 86 -7.75 -25.40 8.18
CA GLN A 86 -6.34 -25.07 8.37
C GLN A 86 -5.44 -26.08 7.66
N GLY A 87 -4.41 -25.59 7.01
CA GLY A 87 -3.37 -26.40 6.35
C GLY A 87 -1.96 -25.94 6.73
N VAL A 88 -0.96 -26.68 6.27
CA VAL A 88 0.46 -26.32 6.39
C VAL A 88 1.06 -26.36 5.00
N PHE A 89 1.60 -25.22 4.56
CA PHE A 89 2.04 -25.02 3.18
C PHE A 89 3.39 -24.28 3.13
N THR A 90 4.01 -24.31 1.95
CA THR A 90 5.06 -23.36 1.55
C THR A 90 4.36 -22.23 0.81
N VAL A 91 4.40 -21.02 1.37
CA VAL A 91 3.70 -19.82 0.86
C VAL A 91 4.67 -18.70 0.48
N THR A 92 5.94 -19.06 0.29
CA THR A 92 7.03 -18.14 -0.06
C THR A 92 7.91 -18.77 -1.13
N PRO A 93 8.65 -17.98 -1.95
CA PRO A 93 9.55 -18.53 -2.96
C PRO A 93 10.74 -19.29 -2.36
N THR A 94 11.00 -19.10 -1.06
CA THR A 94 11.98 -19.88 -0.28
C THR A 94 11.29 -20.98 0.52
N PRO A 95 11.96 -22.08 0.86
CA PRO A 95 11.37 -23.13 1.69
C PRO A 95 10.82 -22.58 2.99
N SER A 96 9.53 -22.79 3.24
CA SER A 96 8.86 -22.38 4.47
C SER A 96 7.86 -23.43 4.92
N THR A 97 7.61 -23.47 6.23
CA THR A 97 6.55 -24.27 6.85
C THR A 97 5.59 -23.31 7.51
N THR A 98 4.42 -23.13 6.92
CA THR A 98 3.47 -22.07 7.34
C THR A 98 2.09 -22.65 7.55
N MET A 99 1.54 -22.47 8.75
CA MET A 99 0.11 -22.67 9.00
C MET A 99 -0.64 -21.62 8.18
N SER A 100 -1.67 -22.02 7.44
CA SER A 100 -2.47 -21.11 6.64
C SER A 100 -3.95 -21.43 6.75
N GLN A 101 -4.78 -20.41 6.86
CA GLN A 101 -6.23 -20.51 6.90
C GLN A 101 -6.85 -19.22 6.37
N LEU A 102 -7.89 -19.37 5.57
CA LEU A 102 -8.68 -18.24 5.11
C LEU A 102 -9.87 -18.04 6.05
N VAL A 103 -10.07 -16.81 6.51
CA VAL A 103 -11.22 -16.37 7.29
C VAL A 103 -12.09 -15.49 6.40
N MET A 104 -13.31 -15.92 6.16
CA MET A 104 -14.29 -15.23 5.30
C MET A 104 -15.35 -14.60 6.18
N THR A 105 -15.25 -13.30 6.44
CA THR A 105 -16.23 -12.54 7.21
C THR A 105 -17.19 -11.80 6.29
N PRO A 106 -18.36 -11.35 6.77
CA PRO A 106 -19.25 -10.50 5.98
C PRO A 106 -18.66 -9.15 5.58
N VAL A 107 -17.58 -8.73 6.22
CA VAL A 107 -17.00 -7.38 6.09
C VAL A 107 -15.56 -7.39 5.54
N GLY A 108 -15.05 -8.54 5.14
CA GLY A 108 -13.73 -8.70 4.55
C GLY A 108 -13.18 -10.11 4.68
N THR A 109 -12.24 -10.45 3.83
CA THR A 109 -11.56 -11.73 3.80
C THR A 109 -10.14 -11.58 4.33
N ILE A 110 -9.69 -12.50 5.17
CA ILE A 110 -8.40 -12.44 5.86
C ILE A 110 -7.64 -13.76 5.61
N SER A 111 -6.46 -13.66 5.00
CA SER A 111 -5.50 -14.76 4.88
C SER A 111 -4.58 -14.75 6.09
N VAL A 112 -4.71 -15.78 6.92
CA VAL A 112 -3.95 -15.90 8.18
C VAL A 112 -2.76 -16.82 7.98
N PHE A 113 -1.57 -16.37 8.38
CA PHE A 113 -0.31 -17.10 8.26
C PHE A 113 0.39 -17.21 9.60
N GLY A 114 0.79 -18.44 9.96
CA GLY A 114 1.62 -18.74 11.14
C GLY A 114 2.89 -19.47 10.72
N PHE A 115 4.00 -18.74 10.54
CA PHE A 115 5.27 -19.32 10.13
C PHE A 115 5.90 -20.13 11.25
N LYS A 116 6.16 -21.42 11.00
CA LYS A 116 6.95 -22.30 11.88
C LYS A 116 8.45 -22.22 11.57
N THR A 117 8.81 -21.66 10.44
CA THR A 117 10.18 -21.34 10.01
C THR A 117 10.42 -19.85 10.12
N PRO A 118 11.67 -19.35 10.05
CA PRO A 118 11.94 -17.92 9.96
C PRO A 118 11.20 -17.28 8.79
N VAL A 119 10.60 -16.12 9.04
CA VAL A 119 9.81 -15.39 8.03
C VAL A 119 10.75 -14.63 7.10
N PRO A 120 10.78 -14.91 5.79
CA PRO A 120 11.62 -14.16 4.87
C PRO A 120 11.00 -12.77 4.59
N TYR A 121 11.85 -11.75 4.47
CA TYR A 121 11.37 -10.43 4.02
C TYR A 121 10.94 -10.50 2.53
N PRO A 122 9.88 -9.83 2.10
CA PRO A 122 8.97 -8.92 2.84
C PRO A 122 7.73 -9.60 3.43
N PHE A 123 7.70 -10.92 3.51
CA PHE A 123 6.63 -11.64 4.21
C PHE A 123 6.70 -11.33 5.71
N GLY A 124 5.56 -11.44 6.41
CA GLY A 124 5.49 -11.08 7.82
C GLY A 124 5.08 -9.62 8.09
N LEU A 125 5.01 -8.80 7.05
CA LEU A 125 4.39 -7.49 7.10
C LEU A 125 2.94 -7.62 6.64
N GLU A 126 2.02 -7.13 7.45
CA GLU A 126 0.59 -7.05 7.09
C GLU A 126 0.44 -6.20 5.84
N ARG A 127 -0.42 -6.63 4.92
CA ARG A 127 -0.69 -5.94 3.66
C ARG A 127 -1.99 -6.41 3.03
N THR A 128 -2.52 -5.60 2.13
CA THR A 128 -3.63 -6.01 1.28
C THR A 128 -3.13 -6.87 0.13
N GLY A 129 -3.87 -7.93 -0.17
CA GLY A 129 -3.68 -8.78 -1.33
C GLY A 129 -4.82 -8.61 -2.32
N TYR A 130 -4.50 -8.48 -3.59
CA TYR A 130 -5.45 -8.32 -4.69
C TYR A 130 -5.46 -9.58 -5.58
N LEU A 131 -6.63 -10.20 -5.72
CA LEU A 131 -6.82 -11.27 -6.69
C LEU A 131 -6.87 -10.69 -8.10
N VAL A 132 -5.97 -11.15 -8.95
CA VAL A 132 -5.87 -10.70 -10.34
C VAL A 132 -6.33 -11.78 -11.32
N THR A 133 -6.81 -11.34 -12.49
CA THR A 133 -7.31 -12.23 -13.55
C THR A 133 -6.19 -13.01 -14.23
N GLU A 134 -4.97 -12.43 -14.28
CA GLU A 134 -3.77 -13.06 -14.83
C GLU A 134 -2.52 -12.41 -14.22
N MET A 135 -1.58 -13.23 -13.73
CA MET A 135 -0.43 -12.75 -12.95
C MET A 135 0.58 -11.97 -13.79
N ASP A 136 0.96 -12.49 -14.96
CA ASP A 136 2.02 -11.86 -15.77
C ASP A 136 1.54 -10.52 -16.35
N GLU A 137 0.25 -10.40 -16.68
CA GLU A 137 -0.36 -9.15 -17.12
C GLU A 137 -0.45 -8.13 -15.99
N ALA A 138 -0.84 -8.59 -14.78
CA ALA A 138 -0.88 -7.73 -13.60
C ALA A 138 0.50 -7.17 -13.26
N ILE A 139 1.55 -7.99 -13.35
CA ILE A 139 2.94 -7.53 -13.14
C ILE A 139 3.39 -6.54 -14.23
N ARG A 140 3.01 -6.76 -15.49
CA ARG A 140 3.31 -5.79 -16.57
C ARG A 140 2.60 -4.47 -16.32
N ALA A 141 1.31 -4.51 -15.95
CA ALA A 141 0.52 -3.33 -15.62
C ALA A 141 1.10 -2.56 -14.42
N ALA A 142 1.45 -3.25 -13.34
CA ALA A 142 2.05 -2.66 -12.15
C ALA A 142 3.38 -1.94 -12.48
N LYS A 143 4.28 -2.59 -13.23
CA LYS A 143 5.55 -1.96 -13.68
C LYS A 143 5.31 -0.75 -14.59
N ALA A 144 4.38 -0.86 -15.53
CA ALA A 144 4.06 0.23 -16.47
C ALA A 144 3.49 1.46 -15.76
N THR A 145 2.89 1.28 -14.59
CA THR A 145 2.33 2.36 -13.76
C THR A 145 3.27 2.84 -12.64
N GLY A 146 4.50 2.31 -12.57
CA GLY A 146 5.54 2.80 -11.67
C GLY A 146 5.71 2.02 -10.36
N ALA A 147 5.12 0.83 -10.23
CA ALA A 147 5.39 -0.04 -9.11
C ALA A 147 6.68 -0.86 -9.31
N ASP A 148 7.40 -1.08 -8.23
CA ASP A 148 8.53 -2.01 -8.17
C ASP A 148 8.06 -3.43 -7.84
N VAL A 149 8.75 -4.45 -8.37
CA VAL A 149 8.48 -5.85 -8.03
C VAL A 149 9.49 -6.31 -6.97
N LEU A 150 9.04 -6.40 -5.73
CA LEU A 150 9.88 -6.85 -4.60
C LEU A 150 10.07 -8.37 -4.61
N VAL A 151 9.00 -9.10 -4.90
CA VAL A 151 9.02 -10.55 -5.05
C VAL A 151 8.42 -10.90 -6.41
N ALA A 152 9.26 -11.45 -7.29
CA ALA A 152 8.82 -11.92 -8.61
C ALA A 152 7.75 -13.02 -8.48
N PRO A 153 6.87 -13.18 -9.47
CA PRO A 153 5.87 -14.22 -9.44
C PRO A 153 6.45 -15.61 -9.14
N PHE A 154 5.89 -16.27 -8.15
CA PHE A 154 6.25 -17.62 -7.73
C PHE A 154 4.99 -18.48 -7.55
N ASN A 155 5.13 -19.80 -7.63
CA ASN A 155 4.04 -20.71 -7.44
C ASN A 155 3.75 -20.92 -5.95
N ASP A 156 2.49 -20.94 -5.60
CA ASP A 156 1.95 -21.41 -4.33
C ASP A 156 1.06 -22.65 -4.54
N PRO A 157 0.49 -23.28 -3.49
CA PRO A 157 -0.32 -24.50 -3.65
C PRO A 157 -1.58 -24.35 -4.51
N ILE A 158 -2.10 -23.14 -4.70
CA ILE A 158 -3.38 -22.89 -5.39
C ILE A 158 -3.25 -21.92 -6.57
N GLY A 159 -2.05 -21.39 -6.83
CA GLY A 159 -1.85 -20.45 -7.90
C GLY A 159 -0.45 -19.84 -7.97
N ARG A 160 -0.40 -18.54 -8.08
CA ARG A 160 0.84 -17.76 -8.14
C ARG A 160 0.69 -16.48 -7.31
N ASP A 161 1.76 -16.09 -6.63
CA ASP A 161 1.85 -14.89 -5.84
C ASP A 161 3.01 -14.00 -6.30
N ALA A 162 2.89 -12.71 -6.05
CA ALA A 162 3.96 -11.72 -6.20
C ALA A 162 3.77 -10.59 -5.19
N ILE A 163 4.84 -9.88 -4.83
CA ILE A 163 4.75 -8.68 -4.00
C ILE A 163 5.30 -7.51 -4.78
N ILE A 164 4.50 -6.47 -4.90
CA ILE A 164 4.86 -5.20 -5.52
C ILE A 164 4.91 -4.09 -4.47
N GLN A 165 5.65 -3.04 -4.79
CA GLN A 165 5.72 -1.83 -3.97
C GLN A 165 5.37 -0.61 -4.82
N TRP A 166 4.38 0.14 -4.39
CA TRP A 166 3.99 1.40 -4.98
C TRP A 166 4.98 2.53 -4.63
N PRO A 167 5.05 3.61 -5.42
CA PRO A 167 5.71 4.84 -4.99
C PRO A 167 5.24 5.23 -3.59
N GLY A 168 6.18 5.56 -2.69
CA GLY A 168 5.85 5.84 -1.29
C GLY A 168 5.99 4.65 -0.34
N GLY A 169 6.35 3.47 -0.85
CA GLY A 169 6.73 2.32 -0.03
C GLY A 169 5.57 1.42 0.40
N VAL A 170 4.37 1.61 -0.14
CA VAL A 170 3.21 0.75 0.14
C VAL A 170 3.36 -0.58 -0.59
N ASN A 171 3.32 -1.68 0.14
CA ASN A 171 3.44 -3.03 -0.41
C ASN A 171 2.06 -3.64 -0.64
N THR A 172 1.88 -4.28 -1.78
CA THR A 172 0.67 -5.03 -2.11
C THR A 172 1.04 -6.42 -2.59
N GLN A 173 0.33 -7.44 -2.16
CA GLN A 173 0.45 -8.77 -2.73
C GLN A 173 -0.52 -8.90 -3.91
N LEU A 174 -0.02 -9.33 -5.05
CA LEU A 174 -0.86 -9.80 -6.16
C LEU A 174 -0.91 -11.31 -6.08
N TYR A 175 -2.10 -11.89 -6.22
CA TYR A 175 -2.26 -13.32 -6.27
C TYR A 175 -3.25 -13.74 -7.34
N TRP A 176 -3.02 -14.89 -7.91
CA TRP A 176 -3.81 -15.49 -8.98
C TRP A 176 -4.06 -16.95 -8.67
N HIS A 177 -5.29 -17.40 -8.85
CA HIS A 177 -5.66 -18.79 -8.58
C HIS A 177 -5.84 -19.58 -9.85
N THR A 178 -5.35 -20.82 -9.87
CA THR A 178 -5.58 -21.79 -10.97
C THR A 178 -7.04 -22.15 -11.14
N THR A 179 -7.83 -22.08 -10.06
CA THR A 179 -9.28 -22.26 -10.06
C THR A 179 -9.91 -21.00 -9.48
N ALA A 180 -10.82 -20.39 -10.24
CA ALA A 180 -11.52 -19.19 -9.78
C ALA A 180 -12.23 -19.47 -8.44
N PRO A 181 -11.98 -18.68 -7.38
CA PRO A 181 -12.66 -18.85 -6.11
C PRO A 181 -14.13 -18.47 -6.22
N SER A 182 -14.95 -19.07 -5.35
CA SER A 182 -16.37 -18.73 -5.24
C SER A 182 -16.66 -18.33 -3.81
N TYR A 183 -16.48 -17.04 -3.50
CA TYR A 183 -16.78 -16.47 -2.18
C TYR A 183 -18.16 -15.83 -2.17
N ALA A 184 -18.81 -15.89 -1.01
CA ALA A 184 -20.05 -15.15 -0.80
C ALA A 184 -19.80 -13.63 -0.94
N PRO A 185 -20.76 -12.87 -1.49
CA PRO A 185 -20.66 -11.42 -1.53
C PRO A 185 -20.47 -10.82 -0.12
N LEU A 186 -19.60 -9.85 -0.01
CA LEU A 186 -19.42 -9.09 1.22
C LEU A 186 -20.63 -8.17 1.47
N GLN A 187 -20.99 -7.95 2.73
CA GLN A 187 -21.98 -6.94 3.11
C GLN A 187 -21.40 -5.53 2.98
N THR A 188 -20.13 -5.37 3.31
CA THR A 188 -19.37 -4.12 3.15
C THR A 188 -17.97 -4.44 2.62
N ILE A 189 -17.42 -3.52 1.83
CA ILE A 189 -16.07 -3.67 1.28
C ILE A 189 -15.08 -3.06 2.27
N PRO A 190 -14.04 -3.80 2.70
CA PRO A 190 -13.02 -3.29 3.59
C PRO A 190 -12.22 -2.15 2.94
N GLU A 191 -11.67 -1.29 3.78
CA GLU A 191 -10.84 -0.15 3.38
C GLU A 191 -9.38 -0.46 3.65
N ASN A 192 -8.54 -0.45 2.61
CA ASN A 192 -7.10 -0.47 2.79
C ASN A 192 -6.62 0.92 3.24
N ARG A 193 -5.97 1.00 4.39
CA ARG A 193 -5.54 2.24 5.05
C ARG A 193 -4.03 2.31 5.04
N VAL A 194 -3.46 3.19 4.20
CA VAL A 194 -2.02 3.30 3.98
C VAL A 194 -1.51 4.69 4.38
N TYR A 195 -0.24 4.75 4.78
CA TYR A 195 0.42 5.99 5.19
C TYR A 195 1.53 6.32 4.19
N VAL A 196 1.47 7.54 3.66
CA VAL A 196 2.38 7.99 2.61
C VAL A 196 2.91 9.37 2.98
N SER A 197 4.17 9.65 2.68
CA SER A 197 4.76 10.99 2.90
C SER A 197 4.25 12.01 1.89
N GLN A 198 4.31 13.29 2.27
CA GLN A 198 3.84 14.41 1.46
C GLN A 198 4.52 14.48 0.08
N ASP A 199 5.79 14.12 0.01
CA ASP A 199 6.58 14.16 -1.23
C ASP A 199 6.31 12.97 -2.17
N ARG A 200 5.57 11.94 -1.71
CA ARG A 200 5.30 10.71 -2.46
C ARG A 200 3.84 10.46 -2.78
N VAL A 201 2.92 11.14 -2.10
CA VAL A 201 1.49 10.85 -2.22
C VAL A 201 0.95 11.01 -3.65
N ASP A 202 1.37 12.04 -4.38
CA ASP A 202 0.85 12.27 -5.75
C ASP A 202 1.37 11.20 -6.72
N ALA A 203 2.62 10.77 -6.56
CA ALA A 203 3.17 9.64 -7.32
C ALA A 203 2.47 8.32 -6.97
N PHE A 204 2.20 8.07 -5.69
CA PHE A 204 1.44 6.92 -5.23
C PHE A 204 0.03 6.89 -5.82
N VAL A 205 -0.73 7.98 -5.66
CA VAL A 205 -2.11 8.09 -6.16
C VAL A 205 -2.16 7.91 -7.68
N SER A 206 -1.29 8.58 -8.42
CA SER A 206 -1.22 8.46 -9.88
C SER A 206 -0.92 7.04 -10.34
N SER A 207 0.07 6.39 -9.71
CA SER A 207 0.45 5.00 -10.02
C SER A 207 -0.69 4.02 -9.71
N PHE A 208 -1.30 4.13 -8.53
CA PHE A 208 -2.37 3.26 -8.10
C PHE A 208 -3.63 3.41 -8.97
N LEU A 209 -4.03 4.65 -9.30
CA LEU A 209 -5.17 4.92 -10.18
C LEU A 209 -4.96 4.35 -11.59
N ALA A 210 -3.77 4.52 -12.15
CA ALA A 210 -3.44 3.99 -13.47
C ALA A 210 -3.47 2.46 -13.53
N PHE A 211 -3.09 1.78 -12.43
CA PHE A 211 -3.15 0.33 -12.31
C PHE A 211 -4.58 -0.17 -12.04
N SER A 212 -5.25 0.43 -11.06
CA SER A 212 -6.53 -0.07 -10.56
C SER A 212 -7.75 0.38 -11.38
N HIS A 213 -7.56 1.29 -12.35
CA HIS A 213 -8.61 1.97 -13.08
C HIS A 213 -9.66 2.63 -12.16
N GLY A 214 -9.21 3.02 -10.96
CA GLY A 214 -10.03 3.64 -9.94
C GLY A 214 -10.23 5.13 -10.14
N SER A 215 -10.90 5.74 -9.17
CA SER A 215 -11.12 7.19 -9.11
C SER A 215 -10.90 7.70 -7.69
N VAL A 216 -10.42 8.94 -7.58
CA VAL A 216 -10.42 9.67 -6.32
C VAL A 216 -11.86 10.08 -5.99
N VAL A 217 -12.39 9.58 -4.87
CA VAL A 217 -13.73 9.92 -4.40
C VAL A 217 -13.71 11.08 -3.40
N SER A 218 -12.55 11.31 -2.76
CA SER A 218 -12.32 12.46 -1.88
C SER A 218 -10.83 12.76 -1.80
N ASP A 219 -10.45 14.03 -1.88
CA ASP A 219 -9.11 14.55 -1.58
C ASP A 219 -9.27 15.75 -0.64
N GLU A 220 -9.01 15.53 0.63
CA GLU A 220 -9.20 16.51 1.69
C GLU A 220 -7.86 17.00 2.21
N PRO A 221 -7.40 18.19 1.81
CA PRO A 221 -6.11 18.72 2.23
C PRO A 221 -6.03 19.05 3.73
N HIS A 222 -7.18 19.17 4.39
CA HIS A 222 -7.31 19.56 5.80
C HIS A 222 -8.28 18.66 6.57
N ALA A 223 -8.17 17.35 6.38
CA ALA A 223 -8.92 16.38 7.18
C ALA A 223 -8.56 16.51 8.67
N THR A 224 -9.52 16.22 9.55
CA THR A 224 -9.30 16.31 11.00
C THR A 224 -8.28 15.31 11.50
N GLY A 225 -7.31 15.77 12.27
CA GLY A 225 -6.30 14.92 12.90
C GLY A 225 -6.82 14.01 14.03
N VAL A 226 -8.10 14.11 14.40
CA VAL A 226 -8.75 13.19 15.35
C VAL A 226 -8.57 11.74 14.92
N GLU A 227 -8.68 11.46 13.62
CA GLU A 227 -8.57 10.14 13.02
C GLU A 227 -7.18 9.50 13.18
N ILE A 228 -6.15 10.30 13.41
CA ILE A 228 -4.76 9.86 13.62
C ILE A 228 -4.22 10.25 15.02
N ARG A 229 -5.12 10.55 15.97
CA ARG A 229 -4.82 11.00 17.34
C ARG A 229 -3.98 12.27 17.43
N ARG A 230 -4.16 13.18 16.48
CA ARG A 230 -3.61 14.54 16.48
C ARG A 230 -4.75 15.57 16.41
N PRO A 231 -5.62 15.67 17.44
CA PRO A 231 -6.90 16.41 17.35
C PRO A 231 -6.75 17.90 17.09
N THR A 232 -5.57 18.46 17.32
CA THR A 232 -5.26 19.88 17.07
C THR A 232 -4.62 20.13 15.71
N GLU A 233 -4.38 19.08 14.92
CA GLU A 233 -3.73 19.15 13.63
C GLU A 233 -4.71 18.76 12.51
N THR A 234 -4.34 19.11 11.29
CA THR A 234 -4.98 18.61 10.06
C THR A 234 -3.95 17.89 9.20
N TYR A 235 -4.42 17.05 8.30
CA TYR A 235 -3.58 16.32 7.35
C TYR A 235 -4.33 16.15 6.03
N ARG A 236 -3.62 15.85 4.93
CA ARG A 236 -4.27 15.48 3.67
C ARG A 236 -4.69 14.02 3.71
N ARG A 237 -5.94 13.76 3.31
CA ARG A 237 -6.51 12.42 3.20
C ARG A 237 -7.06 12.22 1.81
N VAL A 238 -6.57 11.19 1.10
CA VAL A 238 -7.03 10.84 -0.24
C VAL A 238 -7.76 9.50 -0.19
N ARG A 239 -9.02 9.48 -0.63
CA ARG A 239 -9.82 8.27 -0.73
C ARG A 239 -10.00 7.87 -2.18
N ILE A 240 -9.78 6.59 -2.46
CA ILE A 240 -9.86 6.00 -3.79
C ILE A 240 -10.82 4.83 -3.75
N GLU A 241 -11.65 4.73 -4.79
CA GLU A 241 -12.46 3.54 -5.06
C GLU A 241 -12.10 2.95 -6.42
N SER A 242 -12.05 1.63 -6.49
CA SER A 242 -11.71 0.88 -7.69
C SER A 242 -12.38 -0.49 -7.68
N ARG A 243 -12.13 -1.29 -8.71
CA ARG A 243 -12.54 -2.71 -8.71
C ARG A 243 -11.79 -3.56 -7.69
N PHE A 244 -10.67 -3.06 -7.14
CA PHE A 244 -9.98 -3.65 -5.99
C PHE A 244 -10.53 -3.15 -4.64
N GLY A 245 -11.63 -2.40 -4.61
CA GLY A 245 -12.25 -1.91 -3.39
C GLY A 245 -11.82 -0.50 -3.00
N LYS A 246 -11.79 -0.26 -1.69
CA LYS A 246 -11.56 1.05 -1.09
C LYS A 246 -10.13 1.19 -0.59
N LEU A 247 -9.51 2.33 -0.84
CA LEU A 247 -8.20 2.68 -0.30
C LEU A 247 -8.23 4.10 0.24
N THR A 248 -7.67 4.31 1.44
CA THR A 248 -7.44 5.63 2.01
C THR A 248 -5.95 5.85 2.27
N ALA A 249 -5.39 6.87 1.63
CA ALA A 249 -4.03 7.33 1.88
C ALA A 249 -4.03 8.48 2.91
N PHE A 250 -3.35 8.24 4.02
CA PHE A 250 -3.07 9.22 5.09
C PHE A 250 -1.72 9.86 4.80
N VAL A 251 -1.73 11.14 4.47
CA VAL A 251 -0.50 11.88 4.16
C VAL A 251 0.09 12.45 5.45
N THR A 252 1.22 11.93 5.87
CA THR A 252 1.79 12.24 7.17
C THR A 252 3.31 12.46 7.12
N ASP A 253 3.85 13.05 8.18
CA ASP A 253 5.28 13.21 8.40
C ASP A 253 5.94 11.97 9.07
N GLY A 254 5.19 10.88 9.25
CA GLY A 254 5.66 9.62 9.82
C GLY A 254 5.82 9.59 11.34
N ARG A 255 5.59 10.69 12.07
CA ARG A 255 5.70 10.73 13.54
C ARG A 255 4.37 10.54 14.24
N LEU A 256 3.73 9.39 13.95
CA LEU A 256 2.43 9.07 14.51
C LEU A 256 2.54 8.20 15.78
N PRO A 257 1.65 8.40 16.76
CA PRO A 257 1.59 7.52 17.91
C PRO A 257 1.11 6.12 17.51
N TYR A 258 1.58 5.08 18.19
CA TYR A 258 1.03 3.74 18.03
C TYR A 258 -0.49 3.77 18.30
N PRO A 259 -1.33 3.08 17.50
CA PRO A 259 -1.00 2.10 16.46
C PRO A 259 -0.92 2.63 15.01
N TYR A 260 -0.88 3.93 14.82
CA TYR A 260 -0.87 4.57 13.50
C TYR A 260 0.51 4.51 12.80
N GLY A 261 0.53 4.82 11.50
CA GLY A 261 1.76 4.89 10.71
C GLY A 261 2.16 3.59 10.01
N ARG A 262 1.36 2.54 10.11
CA ARG A 262 1.51 1.28 9.39
C ARG A 262 0.22 0.94 8.64
N GLU A 263 0.32 0.15 7.59
CA GLU A 263 -0.84 -0.33 6.87
C GLU A 263 -1.80 -1.04 7.82
N THR A 264 -3.09 -0.74 7.72
CA THR A 264 -4.17 -1.37 8.46
C THR A 264 -5.36 -1.57 7.56
N THR A 265 -6.26 -2.46 7.93
CA THR A 265 -7.55 -2.62 7.27
C THR A 265 -8.65 -2.01 8.12
N GLY A 266 -9.54 -1.24 7.48
CA GLY A 266 -10.78 -0.74 8.09
C GLY A 266 -11.95 -1.63 7.72
N TYR A 267 -12.69 -2.10 8.74
CA TYR A 267 -13.87 -2.95 8.59
C TYR A 267 -15.14 -2.16 8.93
N GLU A 268 -16.01 -1.97 7.94
CA GLU A 268 -17.30 -1.34 8.13
C GLU A 268 -18.30 -2.35 8.69
N VAL A 269 -18.86 -2.06 9.87
CA VAL A 269 -19.84 -2.89 10.58
C VAL A 269 -21.14 -2.13 10.76
N THR A 270 -22.24 -2.85 10.94
CA THR A 270 -23.56 -2.22 11.14
C THR A 270 -23.71 -1.53 12.48
N ASN A 271 -23.01 -2.02 13.52
CA ASN A 271 -23.05 -1.47 14.88
C ASN A 271 -21.69 -1.62 15.54
N LEU A 272 -20.98 -0.52 15.71
CA LEU A 272 -19.65 -0.51 16.32
C LEU A 272 -19.68 -0.97 17.78
N ALA A 273 -20.64 -0.50 18.58
CA ALA A 273 -20.70 -0.83 20.00
C ALA A 273 -20.91 -2.34 20.25
N ASP A 274 -21.82 -2.96 19.50
CA ASP A 274 -22.07 -4.41 19.59
C ASP A 274 -20.84 -5.21 19.11
N THR A 275 -20.18 -4.75 18.05
CA THR A 275 -18.96 -5.39 17.54
C THR A 275 -17.82 -5.31 18.56
N LEU A 276 -17.62 -4.15 19.19
CA LEU A 276 -16.60 -3.99 20.25
C LEU A 276 -16.91 -4.81 21.48
N ALA A 277 -18.18 -5.00 21.84
CA ALA A 277 -18.57 -5.89 22.95
C ALA A 277 -18.19 -7.34 22.65
N LYS A 278 -18.45 -7.84 21.43
CA LYS A 278 -18.02 -9.18 20.96
C LYS A 278 -16.49 -9.29 20.93
N ALA A 279 -15.81 -8.28 20.40
CA ALA A 279 -14.36 -8.21 20.34
C ALA A 279 -13.74 -8.37 21.74
N LYS A 280 -14.18 -7.59 22.71
CA LYS A 280 -13.74 -7.67 24.10
C LYS A 280 -13.98 -9.06 24.71
N GLY A 281 -15.15 -9.66 24.44
CA GLY A 281 -15.49 -11.01 24.90
C GLY A 281 -14.62 -12.11 24.30
N SER A 282 -13.93 -11.85 23.18
CA SER A 282 -13.03 -12.79 22.49
C SER A 282 -11.54 -12.48 22.66
N GLY A 283 -11.19 -11.58 23.59
CA GLY A 283 -9.81 -11.25 23.93
C GLY A 283 -9.15 -10.26 22.98
N VAL A 284 -9.94 -9.41 22.34
CA VAL A 284 -9.47 -8.27 21.53
C VAL A 284 -9.32 -7.04 22.43
N ASP A 285 -8.20 -6.37 22.32
CA ASP A 285 -7.92 -5.13 23.05
C ASP A 285 -8.34 -3.90 22.22
N VAL A 286 -8.98 -2.93 22.87
CA VAL A 286 -9.33 -1.64 22.25
C VAL A 286 -8.16 -0.67 22.47
N LEU A 287 -7.34 -0.48 21.44
CA LEU A 287 -6.19 0.43 21.48
C LEU A 287 -6.60 1.89 21.41
N VAL A 288 -7.61 2.19 20.60
CA VAL A 288 -8.20 3.53 20.46
C VAL A 288 -9.70 3.39 20.70
N PRO A 289 -10.22 4.00 21.79
CA PRO A 289 -11.65 3.97 22.07
C PRO A 289 -12.45 4.66 20.96
N PRO A 290 -13.77 4.41 20.87
CA PRO A 290 -14.61 5.03 19.85
C PRO A 290 -14.44 6.55 19.77
N TYR A 291 -14.24 7.01 18.54
CA TYR A 291 -14.16 8.44 18.19
C TYR A 291 -15.02 8.71 16.94
N LYS A 292 -15.48 9.94 16.80
CA LYS A 292 -16.34 10.35 15.70
C LYS A 292 -15.60 11.27 14.74
N THR A 293 -15.86 11.07 13.47
CA THR A 293 -15.62 12.02 12.39
C THR A 293 -16.97 12.41 11.79
N ASP A 294 -16.99 13.26 10.77
CA ASP A 294 -18.25 13.72 10.16
C ASP A 294 -19.07 12.60 9.54
N GLU A 295 -18.45 11.50 9.18
CA GLU A 295 -19.08 10.42 8.40
C GLU A 295 -19.28 9.13 9.18
N ARG A 296 -18.41 8.85 10.18
CA ARG A 296 -18.37 7.56 10.86
C ARG A 296 -17.92 7.65 12.30
N GLU A 297 -18.29 6.64 13.07
CA GLU A 297 -17.71 6.36 14.38
C GLU A 297 -16.76 5.17 14.25
N SER A 298 -15.52 5.33 14.72
CA SER A 298 -14.41 4.38 14.52
C SER A 298 -13.74 4.04 15.83
N ALA A 299 -13.15 2.85 15.91
CA ALA A 299 -12.25 2.42 16.97
C ALA A 299 -11.07 1.65 16.34
N VAL A 300 -9.92 1.61 17.02
CA VAL A 300 -8.80 0.75 16.60
C VAL A 300 -8.60 -0.35 17.65
N VAL A 301 -8.51 -1.56 17.16
CA VAL A 301 -8.43 -2.76 18.01
C VAL A 301 -7.19 -3.58 17.68
N GLU A 302 -6.73 -4.37 18.66
CA GLU A 302 -5.68 -5.36 18.47
C GLU A 302 -6.21 -6.74 18.81
N PHE A 303 -6.17 -7.64 17.84
CA PHE A 303 -6.54 -9.04 17.99
C PHE A 303 -5.43 -9.84 18.67
N PRO A 304 -5.75 -10.98 19.31
CA PRO A 304 -4.74 -11.90 19.83
C PRO A 304 -3.69 -12.25 18.77
N GLY A 305 -2.42 -12.01 19.05
CA GLY A 305 -1.34 -12.20 18.07
C GLY A 305 -0.82 -10.93 17.43
N GLY A 306 -1.41 -9.75 17.78
CA GLY A 306 -0.85 -8.44 17.43
C GLY A 306 -1.41 -7.81 16.14
N TYR A 307 -2.41 -8.42 15.51
CA TYR A 307 -3.07 -7.81 14.36
C TYR A 307 -3.89 -6.59 14.77
N VAL A 308 -3.59 -5.46 14.18
CA VAL A 308 -4.28 -4.18 14.40
C VAL A 308 -5.22 -3.89 13.25
N ALA A 309 -6.48 -3.58 13.56
CA ALA A 309 -7.50 -3.20 12.60
C ALA A 309 -8.29 -1.98 13.08
N GLU A 310 -8.80 -1.21 12.14
CA GLU A 310 -9.82 -0.21 12.39
C GLU A 310 -11.20 -0.84 12.18
N ILE A 311 -12.13 -0.58 13.06
CA ILE A 311 -13.53 -0.99 12.93
C ILE A 311 -14.39 0.26 13.01
N HIS A 312 -15.32 0.42 12.08
CA HIS A 312 -16.20 1.59 12.06
C HIS A 312 -17.65 1.26 11.69
N SER A 313 -18.53 2.15 12.05
CA SER A 313 -19.89 2.19 11.53
C SER A 313 -20.19 3.57 10.94
N VAL A 314 -20.89 3.61 9.80
CA VAL A 314 -21.30 4.86 9.17
C VAL A 314 -22.41 5.49 10.01
N MET A 315 -22.29 6.80 10.27
CA MET A 315 -23.32 7.55 10.97
C MET A 315 -24.51 7.77 10.04
N LYS A 316 -25.71 7.38 10.50
CA LYS A 316 -26.93 7.70 9.77
C LYS A 316 -27.15 9.23 9.84
N LYS A 317 -27.27 9.86 8.68
CA LYS A 317 -27.65 11.27 8.56
C LYS A 317 -29.08 11.47 9.00
#